data_568bd4acf917a01858a75179b7f3153f
#
_entry.id   568bd4acf917a01858a75179b7f3153f
#
_cell.length_a   1.000
_cell.length_b   1.000
_cell.length_c   1.000
_cell.angle_alpha   90.00
_cell.angle_beta   90.00
_cell.angle_gamma   90.00
#
_symmetry.space_group_name_H-M   'P 1'
#
loop_
_entity.id
_entity.type
_entity.pdbx_description
1 polymer ?
#
loop_
_entity_poly.entity_id
_entity_poly.type
_entity_poly.pdbx_seq_one_letter_code
_entity_poly.pdbx_strand_id
1 'polypeptide(L)'
;MKAPALVFVISLAATACTPPASHTVPPILLFGGAGTSVNDVAAVETILKDKHLEYSMVNSRQLNGMSESQLMAYRLMIIPGGNFIDMGNSLTRNTSTNIHNAVQGGLNYLGICAGGFLAGHASYNSLNLTSGVRFDFYSAANQGIRKTAVTITAVDTPPLEQYWEDGPQFSGWGTVVAKYPDGTAAIVEGTSGKGWVILTGVHPEAPEHWRRGLTFTTPASVDNAYAGKVIDAALHGTVLPHY
;
A
#
# COMPACT_ATOMS: atom_id res chain seq x y z
N MET A 1 64.12 -46.08 40.43
CA MET A 1 63.14 -45.00 40.75
C MET A 1 62.73 -44.41 39.40
N LYS A 2 61.51 -44.67 38.94
CA LYS A 2 60.98 -44.10 37.67
C LYS A 2 60.05 -42.97 38.01
N ALA A 3 60.31 -41.78 37.46
CA ALA A 3 59.46 -40.59 37.63
C ALA A 3 58.24 -40.66 36.67
N PRO A 4 57.04 -40.26 37.08
CA PRO A 4 55.90 -40.23 36.19
C PRO A 4 55.90 -38.97 35.30
N ALA A 5 55.63 -39.17 34.02
CA ALA A 5 55.42 -38.09 33.06
C ALA A 5 54.02 -37.46 33.25
N LEU A 6 53.99 -36.17 33.42
CA LEU A 6 52.76 -35.37 33.52
C LEU A 6 52.30 -34.97 32.09
N VAL A 7 51.16 -35.47 31.63
CA VAL A 7 50.55 -35.08 30.35
C VAL A 7 49.65 -33.91 30.60
N PHE A 8 50.01 -32.75 29.99
CA PHE A 8 49.14 -31.55 29.93
C PHE A 8 48.17 -31.69 28.76
N VAL A 9 46.88 -31.77 29.06
CA VAL A 9 45.83 -31.71 28.04
C VAL A 9 45.41 -30.22 27.90
N ILE A 10 45.76 -29.61 26.79
CA ILE A 10 45.31 -28.23 26.44
C ILE A 10 43.95 -28.37 25.76
N SER A 11 42.87 -27.98 26.46
CA SER A 11 41.53 -27.88 25.87
C SER A 11 41.43 -26.56 25.09
N LEU A 12 41.37 -26.63 23.75
CA LEU A 12 41.03 -25.53 22.86
C LEU A 12 39.54 -25.28 22.97
N ALA A 13 39.10 -24.19 23.61
CA ALA A 13 37.72 -23.71 23.55
C ALA A 13 37.51 -23.01 22.19
N ALA A 14 36.78 -23.66 21.30
CA ALA A 14 36.31 -23.04 20.05
C ALA A 14 35.17 -22.05 20.37
N THR A 15 35.45 -20.75 20.35
CA THR A 15 34.44 -19.69 20.36
C THR A 15 33.69 -19.73 19.03
N ALA A 16 32.48 -20.27 19.04
CA ALA A 16 31.58 -20.19 17.91
C ALA A 16 31.14 -18.72 17.73
N CYS A 17 31.68 -18.04 16.71
CA CYS A 17 31.13 -16.78 16.21
C CYS A 17 29.76 -17.07 15.63
N THR A 18 28.68 -16.71 16.34
CA THR A 18 27.35 -16.59 15.76
C THR A 18 27.40 -15.47 14.71
N PRO A 19 27.05 -15.76 13.45
CA PRO A 19 26.98 -14.70 12.44
C PRO A 19 25.89 -13.69 12.88
N PRO A 20 26.10 -12.37 12.64
CA PRO A 20 25.08 -11.37 12.95
C PRO A 20 23.79 -11.74 12.20
N ALA A 21 22.65 -11.64 12.89
CA ALA A 21 21.35 -11.84 12.29
C ALA A 21 21.23 -10.92 11.08
N SER A 22 21.05 -11.49 9.90
CA SER A 22 20.77 -10.72 8.70
C SER A 22 19.42 -10.03 8.92
N HIS A 23 19.41 -8.73 9.16
CA HIS A 23 18.19 -7.93 9.15
C HIS A 23 17.65 -7.93 7.71
N THR A 24 16.76 -8.87 7.41
CA THR A 24 16.01 -8.84 6.15
C THR A 24 15.07 -7.65 6.20
N VAL A 25 15.08 -6.82 5.16
CA VAL A 25 14.13 -5.70 5.02
C VAL A 25 12.72 -6.29 4.98
N PRO A 26 11.76 -5.80 5.79
CA PRO A 26 10.38 -6.24 5.71
C PRO A 26 9.83 -6.08 4.27
N PRO A 27 8.92 -6.96 3.82
CA PRO A 27 8.48 -6.95 2.41
C PRO A 27 7.63 -5.72 2.05
N ILE A 28 7.04 -5.03 3.02
CA ILE A 28 6.12 -3.92 2.80
C ILE A 28 6.70 -2.62 3.35
N LEU A 29 6.63 -1.55 2.53
CA LEU A 29 6.91 -0.17 2.90
C LEU A 29 5.59 0.59 3.00
N LEU A 30 5.18 1.00 4.20
CA LEU A 30 3.97 1.79 4.44
C LEU A 30 4.35 3.27 4.59
N PHE A 31 3.76 4.14 3.76
CA PHE A 31 3.95 5.58 3.86
C PHE A 31 3.03 6.19 4.92
N GLY A 32 3.63 6.86 5.92
CA GLY A 32 2.96 7.62 6.97
C GLY A 32 3.53 9.04 7.08
N GLY A 33 3.77 9.68 5.92
CA GLY A 33 4.36 11.03 5.84
C GLY A 33 3.32 12.15 5.83
N ALA A 34 3.78 13.36 5.55
CA ALA A 34 2.90 14.52 5.46
C ALA A 34 1.83 14.32 4.37
N GLY A 35 0.62 14.74 4.65
CA GLY A 35 -0.55 14.56 3.79
C GLY A 35 -1.29 13.24 4.02
N THR A 36 -0.70 12.19 4.63
CA THR A 36 -1.46 11.00 5.00
C THR A 36 -2.37 11.29 6.19
N SER A 37 -3.56 10.70 6.18
CA SER A 37 -4.42 10.67 7.37
C SER A 37 -3.85 9.66 8.38
N VAL A 38 -3.70 10.07 9.62
CA VAL A 38 -3.22 9.20 10.70
C VAL A 38 -4.15 7.99 10.90
N ASN A 39 -5.46 8.21 10.70
CA ASN A 39 -6.46 7.15 10.81
C ASN A 39 -6.31 6.11 9.70
N ASP A 40 -6.06 6.55 8.45
CA ASP A 40 -5.86 5.65 7.31
C ASP A 40 -4.60 4.80 7.49
N VAL A 41 -3.51 5.42 7.93
CA VAL A 41 -2.28 4.70 8.26
C VAL A 41 -2.56 3.63 9.32
N ALA A 42 -3.24 3.99 10.43
CA ALA A 42 -3.56 3.07 11.51
C ALA A 42 -4.50 1.93 11.08
N ALA A 43 -5.45 2.21 10.17
CA ALA A 43 -6.35 1.20 9.62
C ALA A 43 -5.59 0.16 8.78
N VAL A 44 -4.71 0.62 7.89
CA VAL A 44 -3.83 -0.27 7.10
C VAL A 44 -2.91 -1.07 8.02
N GLU A 45 -2.27 -0.44 9.02
CA GLU A 45 -1.44 -1.15 10.00
C GLU A 45 -2.20 -2.26 10.73
N THR A 46 -3.48 -2.02 11.07
CA THR A 46 -4.31 -3.02 11.74
C THR A 46 -4.46 -4.25 10.86
N ILE A 47 -4.78 -4.08 9.57
CA ILE A 47 -4.91 -5.22 8.64
C ILE A 47 -3.58 -5.94 8.45
N LEU A 48 -2.46 -5.21 8.32
CA LEU A 48 -1.14 -5.82 8.19
C LEU A 48 -0.79 -6.67 9.42
N LYS A 49 -1.08 -6.18 10.63
CA LYS A 49 -0.87 -6.89 11.90
C LYS A 49 -1.77 -8.14 12.01
N ASP A 50 -3.04 -8.01 11.68
CA ASP A 50 -4.00 -9.13 11.73
C ASP A 50 -3.61 -10.25 10.75
N LYS A 51 -2.99 -9.89 9.62
CA LYS A 51 -2.46 -10.82 8.63
C LYS A 51 -1.03 -11.29 8.91
N HIS A 52 -0.41 -10.85 10.02
CA HIS A 52 0.99 -11.14 10.36
C HIS A 52 2.00 -10.77 9.26
N LEU A 53 1.72 -9.70 8.51
CA LEU A 53 2.59 -9.18 7.48
C LEU A 53 3.58 -8.18 8.08
N GLU A 54 4.86 -8.41 7.84
CA GLU A 54 5.91 -7.50 8.28
C GLU A 54 5.96 -6.26 7.38
N TYR A 55 6.13 -5.09 7.98
CA TYR A 55 6.23 -3.82 7.26
C TYR A 55 7.19 -2.85 7.96
N SER A 56 7.74 -1.93 7.18
CA SER A 56 8.44 -0.74 7.67
C SER A 56 7.58 0.49 7.42
N MET A 57 7.48 1.37 8.41
CA MET A 57 6.84 2.67 8.24
C MET A 57 7.88 3.71 7.83
N VAL A 58 7.52 4.59 6.88
CA VAL A 58 8.38 5.67 6.40
C VAL A 58 7.63 6.99 6.36
N ASN A 59 8.23 8.07 6.92
CA ASN A 59 7.71 9.43 6.76
C ASN A 59 8.33 10.13 5.53
N SER A 60 7.82 11.34 5.18
CA SER A 60 8.29 12.09 4.02
C SER A 60 9.80 12.36 4.03
N ARG A 61 10.38 12.71 5.20
CA ARG A 61 11.82 12.97 5.31
C ARG A 61 12.65 11.72 5.05
N GLN A 62 12.25 10.60 5.61
CA GLN A 62 12.92 9.32 5.40
C GLN A 62 12.81 8.88 3.94
N LEU A 63 11.59 8.96 3.36
CA LEU A 63 11.33 8.60 1.97
C LEU A 63 12.12 9.47 0.99
N ASN A 64 12.25 10.79 1.28
CA ASN A 64 13.07 11.71 0.49
C ASN A 64 14.56 11.40 0.52
N GLY A 65 15.03 10.66 1.51
CA GLY A 65 16.40 10.18 1.61
C GLY A 65 16.65 8.80 0.98
N MET A 66 15.60 8.11 0.51
CA MET A 66 15.75 6.77 -0.07
C MET A 66 16.13 6.82 -1.55
N SER A 67 17.13 6.03 -1.90
CA SER A 67 17.47 5.76 -3.29
C SER A 67 16.51 4.74 -3.92
N GLU A 68 16.50 4.67 -5.25
CA GLU A 68 15.77 3.65 -6.00
C GLU A 68 16.13 2.23 -5.52
N SER A 69 17.43 1.95 -5.33
CA SER A 69 17.88 0.63 -4.87
C SER A 69 17.40 0.27 -3.46
N GLN A 70 17.24 1.25 -2.56
CA GLN A 70 16.66 1.02 -1.24
C GLN A 70 15.16 0.76 -1.33
N LEU A 71 14.43 1.42 -2.23
CA LEU A 71 13.02 1.13 -2.50
C LEU A 71 12.84 -0.27 -3.09
N MET A 72 13.71 -0.69 -3.99
CA MET A 72 13.71 -2.03 -4.61
C MET A 72 13.99 -3.18 -3.63
N ALA A 73 14.43 -2.89 -2.39
CA ALA A 73 14.55 -3.90 -1.35
C ALA A 73 13.18 -4.36 -0.81
N TYR A 74 12.13 -3.58 -1.03
CA TYR A 74 10.74 -3.92 -0.67
C TYR A 74 10.03 -4.60 -1.84
N ARG A 75 8.97 -5.34 -1.54
CA ARG A 75 8.10 -5.96 -2.56
C ARG A 75 6.87 -5.13 -2.86
N LEU A 76 6.37 -4.39 -1.87
CA LEU A 76 5.16 -3.59 -1.98
C LEU A 76 5.36 -2.25 -1.27
N MET A 77 4.98 -1.17 -1.94
CA MET A 77 4.78 0.15 -1.32
C MET A 77 3.28 0.41 -1.19
N ILE A 78 2.83 0.76 0.02
CA ILE A 78 1.44 1.16 0.29
C ILE A 78 1.41 2.65 0.60
N ILE A 79 0.59 3.40 -0.15
CA ILE A 79 0.26 4.80 0.13
C ILE A 79 -1.24 4.88 0.47
N PRO A 80 -1.58 5.18 1.74
CA PRO A 80 -2.95 5.23 2.23
C PRO A 80 -3.69 6.51 1.85
N GLY A 81 -4.89 6.70 2.40
CA GLY A 81 -5.70 7.89 2.24
C GLY A 81 -5.14 9.16 2.90
N GLY A 82 -5.76 10.30 2.58
CA GLY A 82 -5.39 11.63 3.09
C GLY A 82 -5.52 12.73 2.04
N ASN A 83 -4.61 13.70 2.06
CA ASN A 83 -4.54 14.77 1.08
C ASN A 83 -3.41 14.49 0.06
N PHE A 84 -3.77 14.09 -1.15
CA PHE A 84 -2.82 13.72 -2.19
C PHE A 84 -1.95 14.89 -2.69
N ILE A 85 -2.44 16.14 -2.61
CA ILE A 85 -1.66 17.32 -2.96
C ILE A 85 -0.56 17.55 -1.92
N ASP A 86 -0.90 17.49 -0.64
CA ASP A 86 0.07 17.64 0.45
C ASP A 86 1.08 16.49 0.46
N MET A 87 0.64 15.26 0.17
CA MET A 87 1.55 14.12 -0.03
C MET A 87 2.57 14.42 -1.13
N GLY A 88 2.10 14.76 -2.34
CA GLY A 88 2.97 15.06 -3.46
C GLY A 88 3.91 16.24 -3.20
N ASN A 89 3.41 17.31 -2.57
CA ASN A 89 4.23 18.48 -2.20
C ASN A 89 5.27 18.15 -1.10
N SER A 90 5.03 17.12 -0.29
CA SER A 90 5.99 16.68 0.74
C SER A 90 7.16 15.86 0.17
N LEU A 91 6.99 15.35 -1.05
CA LEU A 91 8.02 14.62 -1.77
C LEU A 91 8.87 15.57 -2.61
N THR A 92 10.16 15.24 -2.79
CA THR A 92 10.97 15.89 -3.80
C THR A 92 10.68 15.28 -5.17
N ARG A 93 10.98 16.02 -6.24
CA ARG A 93 10.90 15.47 -7.61
C ARG A 93 11.76 14.22 -7.76
N ASN A 94 12.95 14.24 -7.17
CA ASN A 94 13.84 13.07 -7.18
C ASN A 94 13.22 11.85 -6.50
N THR A 95 12.53 12.06 -5.38
CA THR A 95 11.83 10.98 -4.67
C THR A 95 10.71 10.39 -5.51
N SER A 96 9.87 11.23 -6.13
CA SER A 96 8.83 10.75 -7.04
C SER A 96 9.41 9.98 -8.22
N THR A 97 10.54 10.45 -8.78
CA THR A 97 11.27 9.73 -9.83
C THR A 97 11.82 8.40 -9.35
N ASN A 98 12.43 8.36 -8.15
CA ASN A 98 12.95 7.10 -7.58
C ASN A 98 11.83 6.08 -7.34
N ILE A 99 10.67 6.51 -6.83
CA ILE A 99 9.50 5.63 -6.65
C ILE A 99 8.99 5.14 -8.00
N HIS A 100 8.84 6.05 -8.98
CA HIS A 100 8.44 5.68 -10.35
C HIS A 100 9.36 4.60 -10.91
N ASN A 101 10.67 4.83 -10.89
CA ASN A 101 11.67 3.91 -11.41
C ASN A 101 11.68 2.58 -10.65
N ALA A 102 11.54 2.60 -9.32
CA ALA A 102 11.46 1.39 -8.52
C ALA A 102 10.24 0.55 -8.91
N VAL A 103 9.08 1.19 -9.15
CA VAL A 103 7.89 0.47 -9.64
C VAL A 103 8.12 -0.05 -11.06
N GLN A 104 8.70 0.75 -11.96
CA GLN A 104 9.10 0.27 -13.29
C GLN A 104 10.07 -0.93 -13.21
N GLY A 105 10.91 -0.97 -12.18
CA GLY A 105 11.86 -2.05 -11.89
C GLY A 105 11.25 -3.32 -11.30
N GLY A 106 10.04 -3.24 -10.69
CA GLY A 106 9.35 -4.40 -10.11
C GLY A 106 8.86 -4.24 -8.66
N LEU A 107 9.04 -3.06 -8.04
CA LEU A 107 8.34 -2.74 -6.79
C LEU A 107 6.83 -2.65 -7.07
N ASN A 108 6.03 -3.42 -6.34
CA ASN A 108 4.57 -3.31 -6.44
C ASN A 108 4.06 -2.08 -5.69
N TYR A 109 2.86 -1.62 -6.06
CA TYR A 109 2.26 -0.42 -5.48
C TYR A 109 0.77 -0.64 -5.17
N LEU A 110 0.35 -0.25 -3.96
CA LEU A 110 -1.05 -0.14 -3.58
C LEU A 110 -1.34 1.31 -3.18
N GLY A 111 -2.21 1.97 -3.93
CA GLY A 111 -2.69 3.32 -3.63
C GLY A 111 -4.15 3.29 -3.18
N ILE A 112 -4.42 3.77 -1.96
CA ILE A 112 -5.77 3.84 -1.42
C ILE A 112 -6.21 5.31 -1.40
N CYS A 113 -7.37 5.64 -1.97
CA CYS A 113 -7.94 6.99 -2.01
C CYS A 113 -6.91 8.03 -2.51
N ALA A 114 -6.32 8.83 -1.61
CA ALA A 114 -5.25 9.78 -1.94
C ALA A 114 -4.04 9.13 -2.60
N GLY A 115 -3.65 7.91 -2.17
CA GLY A 115 -2.62 7.13 -2.81
C GLY A 115 -2.96 6.73 -4.25
N GLY A 116 -4.25 6.55 -4.57
CA GLY A 116 -4.74 6.34 -5.93
C GLY A 116 -4.54 7.56 -6.82
N PHE A 117 -4.89 8.76 -6.32
CA PHE A 117 -4.61 10.02 -7.03
C PHE A 117 -3.12 10.26 -7.24
N LEU A 118 -2.30 10.00 -6.22
CA LEU A 118 -0.84 10.21 -6.27
C LEU A 118 -0.17 9.33 -7.32
N ALA A 119 -0.70 8.13 -7.58
CA ALA A 119 -0.23 7.22 -8.62
C ALA A 119 -0.42 7.79 -10.03
N GLY A 120 -1.41 8.67 -10.24
CA GLY A 120 -1.70 9.32 -11.51
C GLY A 120 -0.67 10.36 -11.92
N HIS A 121 -1.02 11.14 -12.96
CA HIS A 121 -0.22 12.27 -13.42
C HIS A 121 -0.82 13.59 -12.93
N ALA A 122 0.00 14.45 -12.34
CA ALA A 122 -0.43 15.79 -11.88
C ALA A 122 0.75 16.75 -11.75
N SER A 123 0.43 18.04 -11.52
CA SER A 123 1.44 19.12 -11.39
C SER A 123 2.22 19.11 -10.07
N TYR A 124 1.67 18.54 -9.00
CA TYR A 124 2.43 18.21 -7.79
C TYR A 124 3.34 17.00 -8.06
N ASN A 125 4.28 16.69 -7.18
CA ASN A 125 5.22 15.57 -7.38
C ASN A 125 4.50 14.20 -7.31
N SER A 126 3.57 13.96 -8.24
CA SER A 126 2.88 12.68 -8.43
C SER A 126 3.81 11.63 -9.00
N LEU A 127 3.43 10.37 -8.87
CA LEU A 127 4.29 9.24 -9.22
C LEU A 127 4.23 8.87 -10.71
N ASN A 128 3.16 9.29 -11.40
CA ASN A 128 2.93 8.98 -12.83
C ASN A 128 3.10 7.49 -13.19
N LEU A 129 2.56 6.60 -12.36
CA LEU A 129 2.58 5.15 -12.58
C LEU A 129 1.58 4.71 -13.67
N THR A 130 0.74 5.60 -14.13
CA THR A 130 -0.40 5.36 -15.01
C THR A 130 -0.20 5.92 -16.42
N SER A 131 1.04 6.08 -16.86
CA SER A 131 1.39 6.51 -18.23
C SER A 131 0.76 7.84 -18.65
N GLY A 132 0.75 8.83 -17.76
CA GLY A 132 0.23 10.17 -18.02
C GLY A 132 -1.26 10.35 -17.73
N VAL A 133 -1.97 9.30 -17.32
CA VAL A 133 -3.40 9.40 -16.97
C VAL A 133 -3.57 10.11 -15.64
N ARG A 134 -4.54 11.05 -15.61
CA ARG A 134 -4.99 11.75 -14.42
C ARG A 134 -6.34 11.21 -13.99
N PHE A 135 -6.57 11.10 -12.70
CA PHE A 135 -7.84 10.66 -12.13
C PHE A 135 -8.63 11.83 -11.56
N ASP A 136 -9.94 11.72 -11.65
CA ASP A 136 -10.91 12.68 -11.11
C ASP A 136 -11.59 12.10 -9.87
N PHE A 137 -12.22 12.96 -9.07
CA PHE A 137 -13.06 12.52 -7.96
C PHE A 137 -14.26 11.71 -8.48
N TYR A 138 -14.69 10.73 -7.69
CA TYR A 138 -15.95 10.03 -7.96
C TYR A 138 -17.12 11.02 -7.95
N SER A 139 -18.14 10.76 -8.77
CA SER A 139 -19.25 11.68 -9.07
C SER A 139 -20.04 12.17 -7.85
N ALA A 140 -20.01 11.44 -6.72
CA ALA A 140 -20.63 11.89 -5.48
C ALA A 140 -20.05 13.23 -4.98
N ALA A 141 -18.76 13.49 -5.20
CA ALA A 141 -18.12 14.77 -4.85
C ALA A 141 -18.77 15.96 -5.59
N ASN A 142 -19.20 15.77 -6.83
CA ASN A 142 -19.88 16.80 -7.63
C ASN A 142 -21.27 17.15 -7.08
N GLN A 143 -21.84 16.27 -6.26
CA GLN A 143 -23.11 16.47 -5.55
C GLN A 143 -22.91 17.07 -4.15
N GLY A 144 -21.68 17.44 -3.79
CA GLY A 144 -21.32 17.98 -2.49
C GLY A 144 -21.24 16.92 -1.38
N ILE A 145 -21.32 15.63 -1.73
CA ILE A 145 -21.15 14.53 -0.78
C ILE A 145 -19.65 14.34 -0.57
N ARG A 146 -19.21 14.46 0.69
CA ARG A 146 -17.79 14.29 1.05
C ARG A 146 -17.48 12.90 1.51
N LYS A 147 -18.40 12.25 2.22
CA LYS A 147 -18.28 10.87 2.69
C LYS A 147 -19.62 10.16 2.70
N THR A 148 -19.61 8.89 2.39
CA THR A 148 -20.81 8.05 2.37
C THR A 148 -20.44 6.57 2.37
N ALA A 149 -21.41 5.72 2.69
CA ALA A 149 -21.38 4.32 2.28
C ALA A 149 -21.65 4.26 0.76
N VAL A 150 -20.80 3.57 0.02
CA VAL A 150 -20.98 3.37 -1.42
C VAL A 150 -20.92 1.87 -1.73
N THR A 151 -21.93 1.37 -2.42
CA THR A 151 -21.95 -0.04 -2.86
C THR A 151 -21.02 -0.19 -4.05
N ILE A 152 -19.97 -0.99 -3.91
CA ILE A 152 -19.17 -1.42 -5.05
C ILE A 152 -19.54 -2.83 -5.47
N THR A 153 -19.42 -3.11 -6.77
CA THR A 153 -19.60 -4.45 -7.35
C THR A 153 -18.26 -4.92 -7.91
N ALA A 154 -17.86 -6.13 -7.55
CA ALA A 154 -16.68 -6.80 -8.08
C ALA A 154 -17.06 -8.19 -8.59
N VAL A 155 -16.29 -8.74 -9.53
CA VAL A 155 -16.52 -10.08 -10.09
C VAL A 155 -16.32 -11.13 -8.97
N ASP A 156 -17.15 -12.15 -8.94
CA ASP A 156 -17.11 -13.27 -7.99
C ASP A 156 -17.15 -12.84 -6.51
N THR A 157 -17.69 -11.65 -6.23
CA THR A 157 -17.85 -11.14 -4.88
C THR A 157 -19.25 -10.54 -4.71
N PRO A 158 -19.97 -10.82 -3.62
CA PRO A 158 -21.19 -10.11 -3.32
C PRO A 158 -20.95 -8.60 -3.28
N PRO A 159 -21.95 -7.75 -3.58
CA PRO A 159 -21.81 -6.31 -3.45
C PRO A 159 -21.33 -5.94 -2.04
N LEU A 160 -20.37 -5.01 -1.96
CA LEU A 160 -19.77 -4.53 -0.71
C LEU A 160 -20.12 -3.06 -0.51
N GLU A 161 -20.56 -2.68 0.67
CA GLU A 161 -20.77 -1.28 1.02
C GLU A 161 -19.51 -0.71 1.66
N GLN A 162 -18.70 -0.08 0.86
CA GLN A 162 -17.41 0.48 1.26
C GLN A 162 -17.53 1.91 1.78
N TYR A 163 -16.68 2.28 2.73
CA TYR A 163 -16.52 3.68 3.11
C TYR A 163 -15.83 4.43 1.97
N TRP A 164 -16.42 5.55 1.59
CA TRP A 164 -15.87 6.47 0.60
C TRP A 164 -15.80 7.88 1.19
N GLU A 165 -14.67 8.55 1.02
CA GLU A 165 -14.45 9.95 1.41
C GLU A 165 -13.56 10.62 0.38
N ASP A 166 -14.14 11.50 -0.46
CA ASP A 166 -13.45 12.27 -1.51
C ASP A 166 -12.45 11.44 -2.36
N GLY A 167 -12.74 10.16 -2.57
CA GLY A 167 -11.87 9.26 -3.32
C GLY A 167 -12.03 9.35 -4.83
N PRO A 168 -11.04 8.84 -5.61
CA PRO A 168 -11.07 8.86 -7.06
C PRO A 168 -12.05 7.87 -7.68
N GLN A 169 -12.45 8.17 -8.91
CA GLN A 169 -12.85 7.20 -9.92
C GLN A 169 -11.72 7.03 -10.92
N PHE A 170 -11.61 5.86 -11.50
CA PHE A 170 -10.52 5.53 -12.41
C PHE A 170 -11.03 5.40 -13.84
N SER A 171 -10.31 6.00 -14.78
CA SER A 171 -10.58 5.87 -16.22
C SER A 171 -9.28 6.02 -17.01
N GLY A 172 -9.20 5.35 -18.15
CA GLY A 172 -8.07 5.48 -19.07
C GLY A 172 -6.81 4.69 -18.68
N TRP A 173 -6.83 3.96 -17.56
CA TRP A 173 -5.73 3.10 -17.14
C TRP A 173 -6.22 1.90 -16.33
N GLY A 174 -5.56 0.77 -16.52
CA GLY A 174 -5.76 -0.45 -15.75
C GLY A 174 -7.00 -1.25 -16.15
N THR A 175 -7.10 -2.45 -15.60
CA THR A 175 -8.26 -3.34 -15.70
C THR A 175 -9.19 -3.11 -14.53
N VAL A 176 -10.50 -3.11 -14.76
CA VAL A 176 -11.49 -2.78 -13.72
C VAL A 176 -11.76 -4.00 -12.84
N VAL A 177 -11.39 -3.89 -11.56
CA VAL A 177 -11.63 -4.90 -10.51
C VAL A 177 -13.00 -4.71 -9.87
N ALA A 178 -13.36 -3.44 -9.55
CA ALA A 178 -14.66 -3.13 -8.97
C ALA A 178 -15.22 -1.83 -9.54
N LYS A 179 -16.54 -1.71 -9.54
CA LYS A 179 -17.28 -0.55 -10.07
C LYS A 179 -18.08 0.12 -8.98
N TYR A 180 -18.19 1.44 -9.08
CA TYR A 180 -19.17 2.27 -8.40
C TYR A 180 -20.59 2.03 -8.94
N PRO A 181 -21.65 2.51 -8.25
CA PRO A 181 -23.04 2.35 -8.70
C PRO A 181 -23.35 2.95 -10.07
N ASP A 182 -22.61 3.98 -10.49
CA ASP A 182 -22.76 4.62 -11.81
C ASP A 182 -21.99 3.88 -12.93
N GLY A 183 -21.31 2.77 -12.60
CA GLY A 183 -20.55 1.95 -13.53
C GLY A 183 -19.10 2.41 -13.74
N THR A 184 -18.68 3.54 -13.16
CA THR A 184 -17.27 3.97 -13.20
C THR A 184 -16.41 3.07 -12.32
N ALA A 185 -15.11 2.98 -12.63
CA ALA A 185 -14.22 2.10 -11.87
C ALA A 185 -13.90 2.65 -10.48
N ALA A 186 -14.15 1.83 -9.45
CA ALA A 186 -13.82 2.09 -8.05
C ALA A 186 -12.47 1.48 -7.65
N ILE A 187 -12.09 0.36 -8.28
CA ILE A 187 -10.81 -0.31 -8.08
C ILE A 187 -10.30 -0.74 -9.44
N VAL A 188 -9.03 -0.46 -9.71
CA VAL A 188 -8.33 -0.87 -10.92
C VAL A 188 -6.99 -1.49 -10.58
N GLU A 189 -6.50 -2.35 -11.47
CA GLU A 189 -5.18 -2.93 -11.38
C GLU A 189 -4.48 -2.97 -12.73
N GLY A 190 -3.16 -3.05 -12.73
CA GLY A 190 -2.39 -3.12 -13.96
C GLY A 190 -0.89 -3.10 -13.70
N THR A 191 -0.12 -3.16 -14.76
CA THR A 191 1.34 -3.06 -14.70
C THR A 191 1.83 -1.63 -14.92
N SER A 192 2.87 -1.25 -14.19
CA SER A 192 3.68 -0.09 -14.49
C SER A 192 5.13 -0.56 -14.61
N GLY A 193 5.59 -0.76 -15.83
CA GLY A 193 6.83 -1.51 -16.09
C GLY A 193 6.71 -2.96 -15.62
N LYS A 194 7.57 -3.36 -14.67
CA LYS A 194 7.55 -4.71 -14.06
C LYS A 194 6.75 -4.77 -12.76
N GLY A 195 6.38 -3.62 -12.18
CA GLY A 195 5.62 -3.55 -10.93
C GLY A 195 4.13 -3.73 -11.16
N TRP A 196 3.47 -4.43 -10.21
CA TRP A 196 2.03 -4.55 -10.16
C TRP A 196 1.44 -3.39 -9.37
N VAL A 197 0.42 -2.73 -9.90
CA VAL A 197 -0.20 -1.56 -9.30
C VAL A 197 -1.67 -1.82 -9.08
N ILE A 198 -2.15 -1.63 -7.86
CA ILE A 198 -3.58 -1.66 -7.52
C ILE A 198 -3.96 -0.30 -6.95
N LEU A 199 -5.04 0.29 -7.45
CA LEU A 199 -5.57 1.58 -7.00
C LEU A 199 -7.00 1.42 -6.54
N THR A 200 -7.33 1.93 -5.35
CA THR A 200 -8.69 1.94 -4.81
C THR A 200 -9.18 3.35 -4.59
N GLY A 201 -10.40 3.66 -5.02
CA GLY A 201 -11.08 4.93 -4.76
C GLY A 201 -11.97 4.89 -3.51
N VAL A 202 -12.12 3.71 -2.92
CA VAL A 202 -12.83 3.45 -1.67
C VAL A 202 -11.83 3.05 -0.58
N HIS A 203 -12.32 2.96 0.67
CA HIS A 203 -11.52 2.57 1.83
C HIS A 203 -11.95 1.18 2.35
N PRO A 204 -11.48 0.09 1.75
CA PRO A 204 -11.81 -1.25 2.22
C PRO A 204 -11.22 -1.54 3.62
N GLU A 205 -10.20 -0.78 4.04
CA GLU A 205 -9.57 -0.85 5.35
C GLU A 205 -10.37 -0.13 6.44
N ALA A 206 -11.44 0.62 6.09
CA ALA A 206 -12.17 1.46 7.02
C ALA A 206 -12.70 0.69 8.23
N PRO A 207 -12.30 1.05 9.46
CA PRO A 207 -12.78 0.40 10.66
C PRO A 207 -14.20 0.86 11.03
N GLU A 208 -14.89 0.12 11.91
CA GLU A 208 -16.27 0.40 12.33
C GLU A 208 -16.50 1.83 12.82
N HIS A 209 -15.52 2.44 13.49
CA HIS A 209 -15.71 3.78 14.05
C HIS A 209 -15.78 4.91 13.00
N TRP A 210 -15.25 4.69 11.75
CA TRP A 210 -15.41 5.66 10.66
C TRP A 210 -16.82 5.68 10.11
N ARG A 211 -17.54 4.58 10.25
CA ARG A 211 -18.90 4.39 9.74
C ARG A 211 -19.98 5.10 10.55
N ARG A 212 -19.62 5.70 11.70
CA ARG A 212 -20.56 6.39 12.56
C ARG A 212 -21.31 7.51 11.84
N GLY A 213 -22.65 7.47 11.91
CA GLY A 213 -23.51 8.42 11.24
C GLY A 213 -23.78 8.14 9.76
N LEU A 214 -23.26 7.02 9.25
CA LEU A 214 -23.57 6.47 7.93
C LEU A 214 -24.31 5.13 8.11
N THR A 215 -25.05 4.73 7.06
CA THR A 215 -25.77 3.44 7.07
C THR A 215 -25.04 2.44 6.20
N PHE A 216 -24.67 1.29 6.78
CA PHE A 216 -24.05 0.17 6.09
C PHE A 216 -24.86 -1.09 6.33
N THR A 217 -25.00 -1.93 5.32
CA THR A 217 -25.59 -3.27 5.43
C THR A 217 -24.51 -4.36 5.53
N THR A 218 -23.28 -4.09 5.06
CA THR A 218 -22.15 -5.00 5.22
C THR A 218 -21.34 -4.64 6.48
N PRO A 219 -20.97 -5.63 7.33
CA PRO A 219 -20.10 -5.39 8.47
C PRO A 219 -18.71 -4.92 8.04
N ALA A 220 -18.05 -4.06 8.83
CA ALA A 220 -16.68 -3.61 8.57
C ALA A 220 -15.68 -4.78 8.42
N SER A 221 -15.90 -5.88 9.15
CA SER A 221 -15.05 -7.07 9.05
C SER A 221 -15.05 -7.71 7.66
N VAL A 222 -16.17 -7.61 6.91
CA VAL A 222 -16.27 -8.11 5.53
C VAL A 222 -15.42 -7.25 4.60
N ASP A 223 -15.48 -5.93 4.75
CA ASP A 223 -14.69 -5.00 3.96
C ASP A 223 -13.20 -5.12 4.31
N ASN A 224 -12.86 -5.24 5.59
CA ASN A 224 -11.47 -5.44 6.02
C ASN A 224 -10.90 -6.79 5.52
N ALA A 225 -11.72 -7.83 5.42
CA ALA A 225 -11.31 -9.09 4.77
C ALA A 225 -11.05 -8.88 3.27
N TYR A 226 -11.84 -8.03 2.60
CA TYR A 226 -11.59 -7.66 1.21
C TYR A 226 -10.32 -6.81 1.06
N ALA A 227 -10.08 -5.84 1.96
CA ALA A 227 -8.81 -5.10 2.02
C ALA A 227 -7.61 -6.03 2.15
N GLY A 228 -7.73 -7.05 3.01
CA GLY A 228 -6.71 -8.09 3.15
C GLY A 228 -6.42 -8.84 1.84
N LYS A 229 -7.45 -9.15 1.02
CA LYS A 229 -7.27 -9.75 -0.31
C LYS A 229 -6.56 -8.80 -1.28
N VAL A 230 -6.94 -7.52 -1.28
CA VAL A 230 -6.31 -6.49 -2.13
C VAL A 230 -4.83 -6.32 -1.77
N ILE A 231 -4.49 -6.28 -0.47
CA ILE A 231 -3.10 -6.21 0.01
C ILE A 231 -2.31 -7.45 -0.41
N ASP A 232 -2.86 -8.65 -0.26
CA ASP A 232 -2.21 -9.90 -0.69
C ASP A 232 -1.95 -9.90 -2.20
N ALA A 233 -2.93 -9.49 -3.00
CA ALA A 233 -2.80 -9.39 -4.45
C ALA A 233 -1.70 -8.39 -4.83
N ALA A 234 -1.68 -7.22 -4.22
CA ALA A 234 -0.64 -6.21 -4.44
C ALA A 234 0.75 -6.72 -4.04
N LEU A 235 0.87 -7.38 -2.86
CA LEU A 235 2.15 -7.91 -2.37
C LEU A 235 2.74 -8.99 -3.29
N HIS A 236 1.88 -9.84 -3.86
CA HIS A 236 2.33 -10.97 -4.67
C HIS A 236 2.27 -10.70 -6.18
N GLY A 237 1.76 -9.54 -6.62
CA GLY A 237 1.55 -9.24 -8.03
C GLY A 237 0.56 -10.19 -8.69
N THR A 238 -0.48 -10.60 -7.95
CA THR A 238 -1.51 -11.52 -8.44
C THR A 238 -2.74 -10.77 -8.93
N VAL A 239 -3.29 -11.23 -10.03
CA VAL A 239 -4.48 -10.63 -10.66
C VAL A 239 -5.71 -10.92 -9.80
N LEU A 240 -6.50 -9.89 -9.53
CA LEU A 240 -7.81 -10.00 -8.92
C LEU A 240 -8.88 -10.37 -9.99
N PRO A 241 -10.01 -11.00 -9.61
CA PRO A 241 -11.15 -11.12 -10.52
C PRO A 241 -11.55 -9.74 -11.06
N HIS A 242 -11.75 -9.61 -12.37
CA HIS A 242 -11.98 -8.32 -13.03
C HIS A 242 -13.01 -8.43 -14.17
N TYR A 243 -13.52 -7.27 -14.64
CA TYR A 243 -14.50 -7.14 -15.71
C TYR A 243 -13.86 -7.26 -17.10
#